data_a3564517707d9fc7c8bef0b50f47e916
#
_entry.id   a3564517707d9fc7c8bef0b50f47e916
#
_cell.length_a   1.000
_cell.length_b   1.000
_cell.length_c   1.000
_cell.angle_alpha   90.00
_cell.angle_beta   90.00
_cell.angle_gamma   90.00
#
_symmetry.space_group_name_H-M   'P 1'
#
loop_
_entity.id
_entity.type
_entity.pdbx_description
1 polymer ?
#
loop_
_entity_poly.entity_id
_entity_poly.type
_entity_poly.pdbx_seq_one_letter_code
_entity_poly.pdbx_strand_id
1 'polypeptide(L)'
;LARPKHKSSAGTVSKESSPRDNYTSGKNRTYSDKFDQSGLKVDNSKLVGKQLAHDSAVGHVTGEALFVDDIAPAKNELIVDFISSPVAHGKIKSLNSVELAQQDGIAGVFTHADIPGENLYGPVVQDEPILAEDLVQYVGQPIAIIAGESHKAIREAKKKIRLNIKELKPVFTIDEAIAAKQYIGEKRTFKQ
;
A
#
# COMPACT_ATOMS: atom_id res chain seq x y z
N LEU A 1 6.95 -33.68 20.26
CA LEU A 1 5.55 -33.78 19.82
C LEU A 1 5.48 -33.39 18.35
N ALA A 2 5.15 -34.39 17.49
CA ALA A 2 5.18 -34.28 16.03
C ALA A 2 3.97 -33.48 15.51
N ARG A 3 4.22 -32.60 14.54
CA ARG A 3 3.17 -31.87 13.79
C ARG A 3 2.44 -32.83 12.84
N PRO A 4 1.11 -32.78 12.73
CA PRO A 4 0.37 -33.56 11.76
C PRO A 4 0.64 -33.05 10.32
N LYS A 5 0.96 -33.96 9.41
CA LYS A 5 1.07 -33.74 7.98
C LYS A 5 -0.32 -33.55 7.38
N HIS A 6 -0.65 -32.37 6.88
CA HIS A 6 -1.82 -32.15 6.04
C HIS A 6 -1.61 -32.79 4.67
N LYS A 7 -2.46 -33.75 4.32
CA LYS A 7 -2.59 -34.32 2.98
C LYS A 7 -3.29 -33.28 2.09
N SER A 8 -2.61 -32.80 1.05
CA SER A 8 -3.22 -32.01 -0.01
C SER A 8 -4.06 -32.92 -0.91
N SER A 9 -5.39 -32.77 -0.84
CA SER A 9 -6.28 -33.26 -1.90
C SER A 9 -6.23 -32.23 -3.04
N ALA A 10 -5.71 -32.63 -4.18
CA ALA A 10 -5.78 -31.84 -5.42
C ALA A 10 -7.24 -31.80 -5.90
N GLY A 11 -7.98 -30.79 -5.47
CA GLY A 11 -9.24 -30.40 -6.07
C GLY A 11 -8.96 -29.64 -7.36
N THR A 12 -9.53 -30.11 -8.46
CA THR A 12 -9.51 -29.44 -9.77
C THR A 12 -10.19 -28.08 -9.61
N VAL A 13 -9.40 -27.02 -9.55
CA VAL A 13 -9.90 -25.64 -9.56
C VAL A 13 -10.39 -25.38 -10.99
N SER A 14 -11.71 -25.31 -11.18
CA SER A 14 -12.32 -24.73 -12.35
C SER A 14 -11.75 -23.32 -12.51
N LYS A 15 -11.21 -23.00 -13.70
CA LYS A 15 -10.80 -21.65 -14.07
C LYS A 15 -12.06 -20.76 -14.05
N GLU A 16 -12.38 -20.17 -12.92
CA GLU A 16 -13.23 -18.99 -12.91
C GLU A 16 -12.42 -17.86 -13.56
N SER A 17 -13.00 -17.26 -14.59
CA SER A 17 -12.43 -16.14 -15.32
C SER A 17 -12.08 -15.02 -14.33
N SER A 18 -10.86 -14.51 -14.43
CA SER A 18 -10.42 -13.39 -13.60
C SER A 18 -11.32 -12.18 -13.86
N PRO A 19 -11.51 -11.26 -12.91
CA PRO A 19 -12.27 -10.02 -13.14
C PRO A 19 -11.81 -9.21 -14.35
N ARG A 20 -10.58 -9.41 -14.82
CA ARG A 20 -10.03 -8.79 -16.04
C ARG A 20 -10.68 -9.32 -17.31
N ASP A 21 -11.17 -10.58 -17.32
CA ASP A 21 -11.77 -11.17 -18.51
C ASP A 21 -13.18 -10.63 -18.79
N ASN A 22 -13.88 -10.13 -17.76
CA ASN A 22 -15.17 -9.46 -17.91
C ASN A 22 -15.07 -8.01 -18.45
N TYR A 23 -13.87 -7.42 -18.36
CA TYR A 23 -13.60 -6.08 -18.92
C TYR A 23 -13.44 -6.11 -20.46
N THR A 24 -13.20 -7.29 -21.05
CA THR A 24 -12.94 -7.44 -22.48
C THR A 24 -14.14 -7.81 -23.33
N SER A 25 -15.32 -8.13 -22.74
CA SER A 25 -16.48 -8.56 -23.53
C SER A 25 -17.44 -7.45 -23.99
N GLY A 26 -17.27 -6.23 -23.52
CA GLY A 26 -17.95 -5.06 -24.04
C GLY A 26 -17.06 -4.38 -25.06
N LYS A 27 -17.23 -4.71 -26.38
CA LYS A 27 -16.61 -4.07 -27.53
C LYS A 27 -15.41 -3.18 -27.15
N ASN A 28 -14.23 -3.79 -27.05
CA ASN A 28 -12.96 -3.09 -26.92
C ASN A 28 -12.84 -2.09 -28.06
N ARG A 29 -13.40 -0.91 -27.90
CA ARG A 29 -12.93 0.25 -28.63
C ARG A 29 -11.62 0.63 -27.96
N THR A 30 -10.52 0.05 -28.41
CA THR A 30 -9.22 0.61 -28.09
C THR A 30 -9.22 2.06 -28.53
N TYR A 31 -8.63 2.93 -27.76
CA TYR A 31 -8.49 4.36 -28.07
C TYR A 31 -7.96 4.58 -29.51
N SER A 32 -7.15 3.63 -30.00
CA SER A 32 -6.64 3.56 -31.37
C SER A 32 -7.73 3.41 -32.45
N ASP A 33 -8.92 2.87 -32.12
CA ASP A 33 -9.96 2.60 -33.13
C ASP A 33 -10.79 3.83 -33.48
N LYS A 34 -10.75 4.89 -32.64
CA LYS A 34 -11.46 6.15 -32.87
C LYS A 34 -10.62 7.18 -33.66
N PHE A 35 -9.29 7.01 -33.67
CA PHE A 35 -8.39 7.88 -34.39
C PHE A 35 -7.62 7.06 -35.41
N ASP A 36 -8.01 7.21 -36.69
CA ASP A 36 -7.21 6.73 -37.80
C ASP A 36 -5.86 7.46 -37.77
N GLN A 37 -4.87 6.85 -37.13
CA GLN A 37 -3.49 7.32 -37.16
C GLN A 37 -2.78 7.08 -38.49
N SER A 38 -3.46 6.44 -39.43
CA SER A 38 -2.88 6.09 -40.73
C SER A 38 -2.52 7.32 -41.58
N GLY A 39 -3.04 8.49 -41.25
CA GLY A 39 -2.72 9.79 -41.86
C GLY A 39 -1.53 10.51 -41.24
N LEU A 40 -1.12 10.15 -40.03
CA LEU A 40 0.04 10.74 -39.35
C LEU A 40 1.28 9.89 -39.61
N LYS A 41 1.94 10.09 -40.77
CA LYS A 41 3.33 9.65 -40.92
C LYS A 41 4.17 10.49 -39.95
N VAL A 42 4.33 9.99 -38.73
CA VAL A 42 5.23 10.62 -37.76
C VAL A 42 6.66 10.35 -38.22
N ASP A 43 7.27 11.36 -38.80
CA ASP A 43 8.71 11.37 -39.03
C ASP A 43 9.39 11.44 -37.66
N ASN A 44 9.77 10.29 -37.16
CA ASN A 44 10.40 10.15 -35.81
C ASN A 44 11.70 10.95 -35.68
N SER A 45 12.32 11.38 -36.81
CA SER A 45 13.53 12.21 -36.80
C SER A 45 13.29 13.65 -36.32
N LYS A 46 12.03 14.08 -36.19
CA LYS A 46 11.65 15.47 -35.84
C LYS A 46 10.72 15.57 -34.66
N LEU A 47 10.78 14.68 -33.69
CA LEU A 47 9.94 14.73 -32.49
C LEU A 47 10.43 15.75 -31.48
N VAL A 48 11.72 16.04 -31.47
CA VAL A 48 12.31 17.02 -30.55
C VAL A 48 11.79 18.43 -30.87
N GLY A 49 11.21 19.11 -29.89
CA GLY A 49 10.67 20.46 -30.01
C GLY A 49 9.26 20.57 -30.61
N LYS A 50 8.57 19.45 -30.90
CA LYS A 50 7.15 19.46 -31.28
C LYS A 50 6.25 19.37 -30.07
N GLN A 51 5.18 20.15 -30.06
CA GLN A 51 4.07 19.98 -29.12
C GLN A 51 3.24 18.76 -29.58
N LEU A 52 3.45 17.63 -28.93
CA LEU A 52 2.63 16.45 -29.11
C LEU A 52 1.60 16.41 -27.97
N ALA A 53 0.33 16.21 -28.30
CA ALA A 53 -0.67 15.95 -27.29
C ALA A 53 -0.33 14.64 -26.56
N HIS A 54 -0.50 14.62 -25.24
CA HIS A 54 -0.40 13.41 -24.47
C HIS A 54 -1.45 12.38 -24.96
N ASP A 55 -1.10 11.11 -25.05
CA ASP A 55 -1.98 10.06 -25.58
C ASP A 55 -3.32 9.95 -24.83
N SER A 56 -3.38 10.27 -23.55
CA SER A 56 -4.61 10.33 -22.77
C SER A 56 -5.33 11.70 -22.80
N ALA A 57 -4.76 12.73 -23.47
CA ALA A 57 -5.31 14.10 -23.43
C ALA A 57 -6.76 14.19 -23.91
N VAL A 58 -7.12 13.43 -24.95
CA VAL A 58 -8.51 13.44 -25.46
C VAL A 58 -9.48 12.84 -24.44
N GLY A 59 -9.12 11.72 -23.81
CA GLY A 59 -9.94 11.12 -22.76
C GLY A 59 -10.22 12.09 -21.60
N HIS A 60 -9.19 12.87 -21.20
CA HIS A 60 -9.34 13.86 -20.13
C HIS A 60 -10.28 15.00 -20.52
N VAL A 61 -10.16 15.56 -21.72
CA VAL A 61 -11.02 16.71 -22.13
C VAL A 61 -12.41 16.29 -22.55
N THR A 62 -12.61 15.03 -22.96
CA THR A 62 -13.95 14.49 -23.30
C THR A 62 -14.68 13.89 -22.10
N GLY A 63 -14.01 13.72 -20.96
CA GLY A 63 -14.56 13.03 -19.80
C GLY A 63 -14.63 11.49 -19.94
N GLU A 64 -13.96 10.93 -20.95
CA GLU A 64 -13.90 9.47 -21.18
C GLU A 64 -12.73 8.79 -20.44
N ALA A 65 -11.83 9.58 -19.85
CA ALA A 65 -10.71 9.02 -19.05
C ALA A 65 -11.27 8.34 -17.79
N LEU A 66 -10.91 7.08 -17.60
CA LEU A 66 -11.25 6.33 -16.38
C LEU A 66 -10.08 6.42 -15.41
N PHE A 67 -10.35 6.86 -14.21
CA PHE A 67 -9.43 6.84 -13.07
C PHE A 67 -9.72 5.62 -12.19
N VAL A 68 -8.83 5.34 -11.25
CA VAL A 68 -8.99 4.20 -10.34
C VAL A 68 -10.31 4.29 -9.56
N ASP A 69 -10.71 5.49 -9.15
CA ASP A 69 -11.93 5.72 -8.39
C ASP A 69 -13.22 5.55 -9.21
N ASP A 70 -13.13 5.54 -10.55
CA ASP A 70 -14.25 5.29 -11.46
C ASP A 70 -14.47 3.79 -11.72
N ILE A 71 -13.54 2.96 -11.27
CA ILE A 71 -13.64 1.50 -11.42
C ILE A 71 -14.64 0.98 -10.39
N ALA A 72 -15.68 0.31 -10.86
CA ALA A 72 -16.65 -0.30 -9.97
C ALA A 72 -15.97 -1.35 -9.06
N PRO A 73 -16.23 -1.33 -7.74
CA PRO A 73 -15.63 -2.28 -6.83
C PRO A 73 -16.02 -3.73 -7.20
N ALA A 74 -15.08 -4.64 -7.05
CA ALA A 74 -15.32 -6.06 -7.28
C ALA A 74 -16.30 -6.62 -6.23
N LYS A 75 -17.01 -7.68 -6.59
CA LYS A 75 -17.83 -8.39 -5.62
C LYS A 75 -16.94 -8.96 -4.52
N ASN A 76 -17.29 -8.69 -3.26
CA ASN A 76 -16.53 -9.07 -2.06
C ASN A 76 -15.15 -8.38 -1.94
N GLU A 77 -14.98 -7.22 -2.56
CA GLU A 77 -13.82 -6.39 -2.32
C GLU A 77 -13.79 -5.92 -0.87
N LEU A 78 -12.61 -5.99 -0.26
CA LEU A 78 -12.39 -5.52 1.10
C LEU A 78 -11.76 -4.13 1.08
N ILE A 79 -12.21 -3.31 2.01
CA ILE A 79 -11.62 -2.01 2.28
C ILE A 79 -10.47 -2.20 3.26
N VAL A 80 -9.37 -1.51 3.02
CA VAL A 80 -8.18 -1.57 3.86
C VAL A 80 -7.88 -0.20 4.43
N ASP A 81 -7.51 -0.16 5.71
CA ASP A 81 -7.06 1.05 6.41
C ASP A 81 -5.91 0.71 7.36
N PHE A 82 -5.19 1.71 7.83
CA PHE A 82 -4.05 1.53 8.71
C PHE A 82 -4.40 1.83 10.18
N ILE A 83 -3.78 1.07 11.07
CA ILE A 83 -3.64 1.41 12.49
C ILE A 83 -2.24 2.03 12.62
N SER A 84 -2.21 3.33 12.89
CA SER A 84 -0.99 4.12 12.86
C SER A 84 -0.60 4.64 14.25
N SER A 85 0.69 4.98 14.39
CA SER A 85 1.21 5.55 15.63
C SER A 85 0.65 6.96 15.90
N PRO A 86 0.14 7.22 17.11
CA PRO A 86 -0.23 8.57 17.54
C PRO A 86 0.96 9.39 18.07
N VAL A 87 2.13 8.77 18.26
CA VAL A 87 3.31 9.39 18.87
C VAL A 87 4.49 9.41 17.91
N ALA A 88 5.37 10.41 18.07
CA ALA A 88 6.52 10.63 17.22
C ALA A 88 7.67 9.64 17.47
N HIS A 89 7.83 9.13 18.69
CA HIS A 89 8.85 8.16 19.03
C HIS A 89 8.38 7.33 20.22
N GLY A 90 8.45 6.01 20.11
CA GLY A 90 7.99 5.16 21.19
C GLY A 90 8.18 3.68 20.91
N LYS A 91 8.14 2.89 21.98
CA LYS A 91 8.23 1.43 21.93
C LYS A 91 6.86 0.82 21.99
N ILE A 92 6.48 0.07 20.95
CA ILE A 92 5.23 -0.67 20.91
C ILE A 92 5.28 -1.75 21.99
N LYS A 93 4.24 -1.80 22.84
CA LYS A 93 4.10 -2.80 23.89
C LYS A 93 3.03 -3.83 23.58
N SER A 94 1.90 -3.39 23.08
CA SER A 94 0.81 -4.27 22.68
C SER A 94 -0.19 -3.58 21.78
N LEU A 95 -0.81 -4.37 20.94
CA LEU A 95 -1.99 -4.02 20.14
C LEU A 95 -2.99 -5.17 20.30
N ASN A 96 -4.24 -4.84 20.51
CA ASN A 96 -5.32 -5.84 20.63
C ASN A 96 -5.82 -6.36 19.27
N SER A 97 -4.90 -6.74 18.38
CA SER A 97 -5.19 -7.15 17.00
C SER A 97 -6.19 -8.31 16.90
N VAL A 98 -6.05 -9.32 17.76
CA VAL A 98 -6.95 -10.48 17.79
C VAL A 98 -8.39 -10.10 18.11
N GLU A 99 -8.61 -9.23 19.10
CA GLU A 99 -9.95 -8.77 19.44
C GLU A 99 -10.56 -7.86 18.37
N LEU A 100 -9.72 -7.07 17.69
CA LEU A 100 -10.16 -6.23 16.58
C LEU A 100 -10.58 -7.08 15.39
N ALA A 101 -9.84 -8.16 15.09
CA ALA A 101 -10.17 -9.08 14.02
C ALA A 101 -11.50 -9.83 14.24
N GLN A 102 -11.98 -9.91 15.48
CA GLN A 102 -13.26 -10.54 15.83
C GLN A 102 -14.45 -9.57 15.76
N GLN A 103 -14.23 -8.30 15.40
CA GLN A 103 -15.32 -7.33 15.27
C GLN A 103 -16.15 -7.61 14.02
N ASP A 104 -17.44 -7.29 14.13
CA ASP A 104 -18.40 -7.48 13.04
C ASP A 104 -17.99 -6.68 11.78
N GLY A 105 -18.00 -7.36 10.63
CA GLY A 105 -17.59 -6.80 9.35
C GLY A 105 -16.09 -6.57 9.18
N ILE A 106 -15.24 -7.11 10.08
CA ILE A 106 -13.79 -7.11 9.94
C ILE A 106 -13.33 -8.47 9.42
N ALA A 107 -12.61 -8.45 8.31
CA ALA A 107 -12.05 -9.64 7.68
C ALA A 107 -10.71 -10.05 8.30
N GLY A 108 -9.94 -9.08 8.82
CA GLY A 108 -8.69 -9.36 9.50
C GLY A 108 -7.94 -8.11 9.95
N VAL A 109 -6.99 -8.33 10.83
CA VAL A 109 -6.00 -7.33 11.28
C VAL A 109 -4.62 -7.96 11.15
N PHE A 110 -3.76 -7.34 10.38
CA PHE A 110 -2.45 -7.86 10.00
C PHE A 110 -1.35 -6.96 10.56
N THR A 111 -0.35 -7.57 11.16
CA THR A 111 0.81 -6.91 11.76
C THR A 111 2.09 -7.27 11.00
N HIS A 112 3.23 -6.76 11.42
CA HIS A 112 4.53 -7.14 10.86
C HIS A 112 4.75 -8.67 10.84
N ALA A 113 4.20 -9.40 11.82
CA ALA A 113 4.34 -10.86 11.92
C ALA A 113 3.57 -11.64 10.83
N ASP A 114 2.63 -11.00 10.16
CA ASP A 114 1.82 -11.59 9.09
C ASP A 114 2.44 -11.39 7.71
N ILE A 115 3.52 -10.62 7.60
CA ILE A 115 4.23 -10.37 6.34
C ILE A 115 4.99 -11.64 5.94
N PRO A 116 4.73 -12.22 4.75
CA PRO A 116 5.33 -13.51 4.36
C PRO A 116 6.82 -13.42 3.97
N GLY A 117 7.38 -12.23 3.90
CA GLY A 117 8.78 -11.94 3.57
C GLY A 117 9.46 -11.07 4.62
N GLU A 118 10.45 -10.30 4.19
CA GLU A 118 11.08 -9.31 5.06
C GLU A 118 10.18 -8.10 5.25
N ASN A 119 10.09 -7.63 6.50
CA ASN A 119 9.33 -6.43 6.86
C ASN A 119 10.14 -5.14 6.60
N LEU A 120 10.99 -5.13 5.58
CA LEU A 120 11.84 -4.00 5.25
C LEU A 120 11.65 -3.58 3.80
N TYR A 121 11.62 -2.28 3.57
CA TYR A 121 11.52 -1.65 2.27
C TYR A 121 12.61 -0.60 2.11
N GLY A 122 13.02 -0.37 0.87
CA GLY A 122 13.95 0.68 0.48
C GLY A 122 14.55 0.39 -0.89
N PRO A 123 14.64 1.39 -1.79
CA PRO A 123 15.12 1.17 -3.16
C PRO A 123 16.62 0.96 -3.25
N VAL A 124 17.41 1.41 -2.26
CA VAL A 124 18.87 1.30 -2.23
C VAL A 124 19.32 0.62 -0.94
N VAL A 125 18.78 1.06 0.19
CA VAL A 125 19.01 0.45 1.51
C VAL A 125 17.65 0.05 2.04
N GLN A 126 17.50 -1.22 2.41
CA GLN A 126 16.26 -1.76 2.97
C GLN A 126 16.29 -1.57 4.49
N ASP A 127 15.97 -0.37 4.94
CA ASP A 127 16.03 0.02 6.35
C ASP A 127 14.72 0.60 6.90
N GLU A 128 13.68 0.70 6.06
CA GLU A 128 12.37 1.18 6.46
C GLU A 128 11.39 0.02 6.65
N PRO A 129 10.83 -0.17 7.87
CA PRO A 129 9.84 -1.22 8.09
C PRO A 129 8.52 -0.89 7.39
N ILE A 130 7.94 -1.89 6.71
CA ILE A 130 6.61 -1.80 6.08
C ILE A 130 5.54 -1.56 7.15
N LEU A 131 5.59 -2.34 8.24
CA LEU A 131 4.80 -2.15 9.44
C LEU A 131 5.74 -2.10 10.64
N ALA A 132 5.53 -1.12 11.53
CA ALA A 132 6.37 -0.98 12.72
C ALA A 132 6.28 -2.23 13.59
N GLU A 133 7.43 -2.80 13.95
CA GLU A 133 7.56 -3.98 14.77
C GLU A 133 7.65 -3.61 16.26
N ASP A 134 8.79 -3.06 16.67
CA ASP A 134 9.07 -2.71 18.08
C ASP A 134 9.04 -1.21 18.35
N LEU A 135 9.43 -0.41 17.37
CA LEU A 135 9.68 1.01 17.53
C LEU A 135 8.87 1.81 16.51
N VAL A 136 8.26 2.89 16.99
CA VAL A 136 7.71 3.93 16.12
C VAL A 136 8.63 5.14 16.12
N GLN A 137 8.84 5.71 14.93
CA GLN A 137 9.80 6.77 14.66
C GLN A 137 9.16 8.07 14.17
N TYR A 138 7.86 8.04 13.81
CA TYR A 138 7.10 9.23 13.41
C TYR A 138 5.60 9.04 13.67
N VAL A 139 4.89 10.16 13.82
CA VAL A 139 3.44 10.17 13.91
C VAL A 139 2.84 9.70 12.61
N GLY A 140 1.90 8.76 12.68
CA GLY A 140 1.29 8.19 11.49
C GLY A 140 1.99 6.95 10.93
N GLN A 141 3.12 6.51 11.52
CA GLN A 141 3.78 5.28 11.08
C GLN A 141 2.84 4.09 11.17
N PRO A 142 2.67 3.30 10.09
CA PRO A 142 1.82 2.13 10.09
C PRO A 142 2.32 1.07 11.07
N ILE A 143 1.42 0.57 11.92
CA ILE A 143 1.69 -0.51 12.89
C ILE A 143 0.97 -1.79 12.46
N ALA A 144 -0.24 -1.65 11.94
CA ALA A 144 -1.04 -2.77 11.45
C ALA A 144 -1.97 -2.32 10.32
N ILE A 145 -2.42 -3.29 9.55
CA ILE A 145 -3.45 -3.13 8.53
C ILE A 145 -4.74 -3.75 9.06
N ILE A 146 -5.86 -3.03 8.90
CA ILE A 146 -7.19 -3.55 9.17
C ILE A 146 -7.97 -3.65 7.86
N ALA A 147 -8.51 -4.84 7.56
CA ALA A 147 -9.34 -5.10 6.40
C ALA A 147 -10.78 -5.39 6.83
N GLY A 148 -11.74 -4.79 6.15
CA GLY A 148 -13.16 -4.94 6.48
C GLY A 148 -14.07 -4.78 5.28
N GLU A 149 -15.32 -5.19 5.44
CA GLU A 149 -16.37 -5.18 4.41
C GLU A 149 -16.89 -3.77 4.09
N SER A 150 -16.67 -2.81 5.00
CA SER A 150 -17.14 -1.45 4.81
C SER A 150 -16.33 -0.43 5.63
N HIS A 151 -16.29 0.81 5.15
CA HIS A 151 -15.72 1.92 5.91
C HIS A 151 -16.37 2.12 7.28
N LYS A 152 -17.66 1.77 7.42
CA LYS A 152 -18.38 1.86 8.69
C LYS A 152 -17.84 0.82 9.68
N ALA A 153 -17.70 -0.43 9.25
CA ALA A 153 -17.16 -1.51 10.09
C ALA A 153 -15.75 -1.17 10.59
N ILE A 154 -14.87 -0.72 9.68
CA ILE A 154 -13.50 -0.31 10.03
C ILE A 154 -13.51 0.84 11.03
N ARG A 155 -14.32 1.90 10.82
CA ARG A 155 -14.40 3.03 11.78
C ARG A 155 -14.88 2.61 13.16
N GLU A 156 -15.87 1.71 13.24
CA GLU A 156 -16.35 1.20 14.53
C GLU A 156 -15.30 0.33 15.24
N ALA A 157 -14.60 -0.52 14.49
CA ALA A 157 -13.50 -1.30 15.03
C ALA A 157 -12.34 -0.40 15.51
N LYS A 158 -11.98 0.64 14.75
CA LYS A 158 -10.92 1.59 15.12
C LYS A 158 -11.21 2.33 16.42
N LYS A 159 -12.48 2.55 16.82
CA LYS A 159 -12.82 3.10 18.14
C LYS A 159 -12.47 2.19 19.30
N LYS A 160 -12.29 0.89 19.03
CA LYS A 160 -11.97 -0.13 20.03
C LYS A 160 -10.48 -0.48 20.08
N ILE A 161 -9.64 0.25 19.33
CA ILE A 161 -8.19 0.06 19.35
C ILE A 161 -7.66 0.33 20.76
N ARG A 162 -6.89 -0.64 21.24
CA ARG A 162 -6.06 -0.50 22.44
C ARG A 162 -4.62 -0.73 22.03
N LEU A 163 -3.95 0.37 21.72
CA LEU A 163 -2.54 0.42 21.37
C LEU A 163 -1.76 1.01 22.54
N ASN A 164 -0.86 0.21 23.10
CA ASN A 164 0.01 0.64 24.19
C ASN A 164 1.41 0.91 23.65
N ILE A 165 1.84 2.16 23.70
CA ILE A 165 3.18 2.60 23.30
C ILE A 165 3.84 3.26 24.49
N LYS A 166 5.03 2.81 24.85
CA LYS A 166 5.89 3.52 25.79
C LYS A 166 6.59 4.64 25.03
N GLU A 167 6.16 5.87 25.25
CA GLU A 167 6.77 7.03 24.60
C GLU A 167 8.24 7.18 24.98
N LEU A 168 9.04 7.55 24.01
CA LEU A 168 10.45 7.89 24.13
C LEU A 168 10.63 9.36 23.75
N LYS A 169 11.70 9.97 24.21
CA LYS A 169 12.01 11.36 23.86
C LYS A 169 12.24 11.46 22.33
N PRO A 170 11.42 12.20 21.60
CA PRO A 170 11.67 12.45 20.18
C PRO A 170 12.79 13.47 20.01
N VAL A 171 13.43 13.46 18.84
CA VAL A 171 14.43 14.45 18.43
C VAL A 171 13.94 15.09 17.14
N PHE A 172 13.75 16.39 17.14
CA PHE A 172 13.16 17.11 16.02
C PHE A 172 14.13 18.06 15.31
N THR A 173 15.28 18.36 15.94
CA THR A 173 16.25 19.31 15.39
C THR A 173 17.64 18.70 15.28
N ILE A 174 18.45 19.27 14.40
CA ILE A 174 19.85 18.85 14.23
C ILE A 174 20.63 19.07 15.53
N ASP A 175 20.42 20.18 16.22
CA ASP A 175 21.11 20.49 17.47
C ASP A 175 20.76 19.49 18.57
N GLU A 176 19.48 19.09 18.67
CA GLU A 176 19.07 18.04 19.60
C GLU A 176 19.70 16.68 19.25
N ALA A 177 19.79 16.34 17.96
CA ALA A 177 20.42 15.09 17.51
C ALA A 177 21.91 15.06 17.85
N ILE A 178 22.62 16.18 17.65
CA ILE A 178 24.04 16.33 18.01
C ILE A 178 24.20 16.21 19.53
N ALA A 179 23.39 16.91 20.30
CA ALA A 179 23.44 16.86 21.77
C ALA A 179 23.14 15.48 22.33
N ALA A 180 22.19 14.76 21.71
CA ALA A 180 21.80 13.39 22.06
C ALA A 180 22.74 12.32 21.48
N LYS A 181 23.68 12.70 20.61
CA LYS A 181 24.56 11.80 19.84
C LYS A 181 23.77 10.74 19.04
N GLN A 182 22.60 11.12 18.56
CA GLN A 182 21.74 10.28 17.71
C GLN A 182 22.02 10.60 16.25
N TYR A 183 22.66 9.66 15.56
CA TYR A 183 23.01 9.79 14.15
C TYR A 183 22.44 8.61 13.37
N ILE A 184 22.04 8.86 12.13
CA ILE A 184 21.60 7.82 11.19
C ILE A 184 22.80 7.39 10.36
N GLY A 185 23.13 6.08 10.39
CA GLY A 185 24.22 5.49 9.64
C GLY A 185 25.60 5.72 10.25
N GLU A 186 26.62 5.24 9.53
CA GLU A 186 28.00 5.33 9.95
C GLU A 186 28.61 6.70 9.63
N LYS A 187 29.61 7.09 10.45
CA LYS A 187 30.37 8.32 10.22
C LYS A 187 31.13 8.24 8.89
N ARG A 188 30.78 9.11 7.94
CA ARG A 188 31.50 9.25 6.68
C ARG A 188 32.53 10.39 6.79
N THR A 189 33.77 10.12 6.41
CA THR A 189 34.84 11.12 6.38
C THR A 189 35.20 11.38 4.92
N PHE A 190 35.07 12.60 4.49
CA PHE A 190 35.59 13.04 3.18
C PHE A 190 36.97 13.65 3.40
N LYS A 191 37.98 13.09 2.74
CA LYS A 191 39.32 13.71 2.66
C LYS A 191 39.45 14.38 1.31
N GLN A 192 39.77 15.64 1.31
CA GLN A 192 40.20 16.42 0.14
C GLN A 192 41.69 16.23 -0.10
#